data_20f4c501078b196f407a5d68f488c642
#
_entry.id   20f4c501078b196f407a5d68f488c642
#
_cell.length_a   1.000
_cell.length_b   1.000
_cell.length_c   1.000
_cell.angle_alpha   90.00
_cell.angle_beta   90.00
_cell.angle_gamma   90.00
#
_symmetry.space_group_name_H-M   'P 1'
#
loop_
_entity.id
_entity.type
_entity.pdbx_description
1 polymer ?
#
loop_
_entity_poly.entity_id
_entity_poly.type
_entity_poly.pdbx_seq_one_letter_code
_entity_poly.pdbx_strand_id
1 'polypeptide(L)'
;MISVSNVSMRYGAKILFDEVSTGFTPGKRYGLTGPNGAGKSTFMKLLTGELDPQKGTVVRPRKLGVLSQDQFAFDKYRVIDAVIMGNRRLWAALEEREIIYAKHEMTDADGMRLGELEGIVGEEDGYTAETDAAILLQGLDIPDEMHERKMSELPGGQKMRVLLAQALFGHPQALLLDEPTNHLDLDSIHWLKNFLNQYEGVLIVISHDRHFLNGICTHIADI
;
A
#
# COMPACT_ATOMS: atom_id res chain seq x y z
N MET A 1 12.95 7.10 -0.19
CA MET A 1 13.91 6.50 0.76
C MET A 1 13.24 6.29 2.10
N ILE A 2 13.44 5.14 2.74
CA ILE A 2 13.09 4.89 4.14
C ILE A 2 14.39 4.81 4.92
N SER A 3 14.48 5.50 6.06
CA SER A 3 15.67 5.49 6.92
C SER A 3 15.31 5.10 8.33
N VAL A 4 16.03 4.15 8.88
CA VAL A 4 15.92 3.64 10.25
C VAL A 4 17.19 4.04 10.99
N SER A 5 17.06 4.71 12.12
CA SER A 5 18.22 5.22 12.90
C SER A 5 18.12 4.83 14.37
N ASN A 6 19.06 4.04 14.84
CA ASN A 6 19.21 3.58 16.22
C ASN A 6 17.92 3.00 16.83
N VAL A 7 17.17 2.24 16.05
CA VAL A 7 15.89 1.67 16.47
C VAL A 7 16.11 0.49 17.40
N SER A 8 15.49 0.57 18.57
CA SER A 8 15.40 -0.54 19.53
C SER A 8 13.95 -0.86 19.83
N MET A 9 13.65 -2.16 19.92
CA MET A 9 12.32 -2.69 20.17
C MET A 9 12.38 -4.00 20.94
N ARG A 10 11.55 -4.14 21.95
CA ARG A 10 11.42 -5.37 22.75
C ARG A 10 9.97 -5.63 23.13
N TYR A 11 9.64 -6.90 23.26
CA TYR A 11 8.38 -7.36 23.85
C TYR A 11 8.68 -8.11 25.16
N GLY A 12 8.33 -7.49 26.29
CA GLY A 12 8.70 -8.00 27.61
C GLY A 12 10.20 -8.16 27.73
N ALA A 13 10.68 -9.37 28.04
CA ALA A 13 12.11 -9.68 28.16
C ALA A 13 12.80 -9.96 26.80
N LYS A 14 12.03 -10.17 25.71
CA LYS A 14 12.60 -10.51 24.41
C LYS A 14 12.97 -9.22 23.65
N ILE A 15 14.27 -9.08 23.35
CA ILE A 15 14.77 -8.02 22.47
C ILE A 15 14.55 -8.50 21.02
N LEU A 16 13.89 -7.68 20.20
CA LEU A 16 13.74 -7.92 18.77
C LEU A 16 14.79 -7.17 17.97
N PHE A 17 14.99 -5.89 18.32
CA PHE A 17 15.97 -5.01 17.67
C PHE A 17 16.71 -4.23 18.75
N ASP A 18 18.00 -4.01 18.54
CA ASP A 18 18.84 -3.22 19.44
C ASP A 18 19.77 -2.32 18.62
N GLU A 19 19.53 -1.00 18.71
CA GLU A 19 20.26 0.07 18.02
C GLU A 19 20.45 -0.13 16.51
N VAL A 20 19.42 -0.70 15.85
CA VAL A 20 19.45 -0.99 14.41
C VAL A 20 19.40 0.31 13.60
N SER A 21 20.36 0.46 12.68
CA SER A 21 20.38 1.55 11.69
C SER A 21 20.53 0.97 10.30
N THR A 22 19.59 1.32 9.40
CA THR A 22 19.62 0.87 8.00
C THR A 22 18.85 1.84 7.11
N GLY A 23 19.09 1.77 5.80
CA GLY A 23 18.43 2.60 4.80
C GLY A 23 17.96 1.81 3.60
N PHE A 24 16.74 2.10 3.15
CA PHE A 24 16.15 1.52 1.95
C PHE A 24 16.03 2.62 0.88
N THR A 25 16.70 2.42 -0.25
CA THR A 25 16.84 3.45 -1.29
C THR A 25 15.95 3.17 -2.49
N PRO A 26 15.43 4.20 -3.18
CA PRO A 26 14.65 4.04 -4.40
C PRO A 26 15.42 3.23 -5.47
N GLY A 27 14.67 2.55 -6.33
CA GLY A 27 15.20 1.67 -7.38
C GLY A 27 15.74 0.35 -6.86
N LYS A 28 15.68 0.09 -5.55
CA LYS A 28 16.09 -1.18 -4.95
C LYS A 28 14.90 -1.93 -4.38
N ARG A 29 14.94 -3.24 -4.52
CA ARG A 29 13.92 -4.17 -4.07
C ARG A 29 14.51 -5.12 -3.03
N TYR A 30 14.02 -5.01 -1.80
CA TYR A 30 14.54 -5.71 -0.64
C TYR A 30 13.61 -6.86 -0.24
N GLY A 31 14.14 -8.08 -0.22
CA GLY A 31 13.49 -9.21 0.44
C GLY A 31 13.86 -9.23 1.92
N LEU A 32 12.88 -9.14 2.80
CA LEU A 32 13.10 -9.21 4.24
C LEU A 32 12.97 -10.66 4.69
N THR A 33 14.07 -11.25 5.15
CA THR A 33 14.17 -12.65 5.53
C THR A 33 14.47 -12.83 7.02
N GLY A 34 14.36 -14.04 7.49
CA GLY A 34 14.64 -14.41 8.89
C GLY A 34 13.69 -15.50 9.40
N PRO A 35 14.00 -16.15 10.51
CA PRO A 35 13.17 -17.21 11.08
C PRO A 35 11.80 -16.67 11.55
N ASN A 36 10.85 -17.60 11.76
CA ASN A 36 9.57 -17.23 12.34
C ASN A 36 9.75 -16.69 13.76
N GLY A 37 9.10 -15.56 14.07
CA GLY A 37 9.24 -14.89 15.35
C GLY A 37 10.51 -14.04 15.52
N ALA A 38 11.33 -13.86 14.46
CA ALA A 38 12.48 -12.94 14.49
C ALA A 38 12.09 -11.47 14.59
N GLY A 39 10.86 -11.13 14.19
CA GLY A 39 10.38 -9.73 14.26
C GLY A 39 10.07 -9.10 12.90
N LYS A 40 10.06 -9.87 11.80
CA LYS A 40 9.79 -9.34 10.43
C LYS A 40 8.54 -8.47 10.37
N SER A 41 7.40 -8.99 10.82
CA SER A 41 6.13 -8.22 10.80
C SER A 41 6.16 -7.04 11.78
N THR A 42 6.87 -7.14 12.90
CA THR A 42 7.09 -6.00 13.81
C THR A 42 7.94 -4.93 13.13
N PHE A 43 8.98 -5.32 12.41
CA PHE A 43 9.81 -4.39 11.66
C PHE A 43 9.00 -3.70 10.54
N MET A 44 8.17 -4.46 9.82
CA MET A 44 7.23 -3.86 8.84
C MET A 44 6.32 -2.82 9.50
N LYS A 45 5.73 -3.11 10.67
CA LYS A 45 4.90 -2.14 11.40
C LYS A 45 5.67 -0.90 11.85
N LEU A 46 6.95 -1.03 12.20
CA LEU A 46 7.81 0.12 12.44
C LEU A 46 8.04 0.93 11.16
N LEU A 47 8.23 0.27 10.01
CA LEU A 47 8.42 0.95 8.73
C LEU A 47 7.13 1.61 8.22
N THR A 48 5.95 1.03 8.46
CA THR A 48 4.65 1.62 8.07
C THR A 48 4.21 2.76 8.97
N GLY A 49 4.69 2.78 10.22
CA GLY A 49 4.24 3.74 11.23
C GLY A 49 3.01 3.30 12.01
N GLU A 50 2.61 2.03 11.87
CA GLU A 50 1.59 1.43 12.72
C GLU A 50 2.09 1.19 14.15
N LEU A 51 3.41 1.15 14.31
CA LEU A 51 4.09 0.97 15.58
C LEU A 51 5.24 1.96 15.69
N ASP A 52 5.35 2.63 16.82
CA ASP A 52 6.50 3.49 17.12
C ASP A 52 7.62 2.69 17.79
N PRO A 53 8.89 2.95 17.44
CA PRO A 53 10.02 2.33 18.10
C PRO A 53 10.15 2.82 19.54
N GLN A 54 10.65 1.95 20.45
CA GLN A 54 10.91 2.36 21.84
C GLN A 54 12.08 3.34 21.95
N LYS A 55 13.05 3.21 21.05
CA LYS A 55 14.16 4.17 20.85
C LYS A 55 14.44 4.29 19.36
N GLY A 56 15.04 5.43 18.97
CA GLY A 56 15.40 5.72 17.60
C GLY A 56 14.27 6.33 16.78
N THR A 57 14.49 6.42 15.48
CA THR A 57 13.54 7.07 14.56
C THR A 57 13.45 6.33 13.24
N VAL A 58 12.27 6.41 12.61
CA VAL A 58 12.02 5.91 11.24
C VAL A 58 11.49 7.06 10.39
N VAL A 59 12.25 7.44 9.37
CA VAL A 59 11.83 8.45 8.38
C VAL A 59 11.24 7.75 7.16
N ARG A 60 10.07 8.20 6.72
CA ARG A 60 9.27 7.59 5.65
C ARG A 60 8.98 8.59 4.54
N PRO A 61 8.79 8.15 3.30
CA PRO A 61 8.28 9.00 2.25
C PRO A 61 6.79 9.32 2.49
N ARG A 62 6.31 10.38 1.82
CA ARG A 62 4.93 10.86 1.98
C ARG A 62 3.90 9.87 1.42
N LYS A 63 4.19 9.25 0.26
CA LYS A 63 3.33 8.25 -0.38
C LYS A 63 3.89 6.85 -0.07
N LEU A 64 3.18 6.13 0.77
CA LEU A 64 3.54 4.78 1.20
C LEU A 64 2.40 3.83 0.84
N GLY A 65 2.69 2.82 0.01
CA GLY A 65 1.78 1.71 -0.26
C GLY A 65 2.06 0.58 0.73
N VAL A 66 1.02 0.14 1.42
CA VAL A 66 1.12 -0.93 2.42
C VAL A 66 0.02 -1.94 2.17
N LEU A 67 0.38 -3.21 2.03
CA LEU A 67 -0.60 -4.29 1.95
C LEU A 67 -1.26 -4.48 3.31
N SER A 68 -2.52 -4.06 3.41
CA SER A 68 -3.34 -4.27 4.60
C SER A 68 -3.75 -5.75 4.71
N GLN A 69 -3.79 -6.26 5.94
CA GLN A 69 -4.30 -7.61 6.22
C GLN A 69 -5.74 -7.63 6.72
N ASP A 70 -6.33 -6.46 6.99
CA ASP A 70 -7.73 -6.34 7.39
C ASP A 70 -8.65 -6.37 6.15
N GLN A 71 -9.20 -7.56 5.88
CA GLN A 71 -10.08 -7.81 4.74
C GLN A 71 -11.45 -7.13 4.85
N PHE A 72 -11.83 -6.65 6.01
CA PHE A 72 -13.18 -6.13 6.29
C PHE A 72 -13.21 -4.60 6.40
N ALA A 73 -12.06 -3.96 6.46
CA ALA A 73 -11.95 -2.51 6.66
C ALA A 73 -12.71 -1.69 5.58
N PHE A 74 -12.87 -2.26 4.39
CA PHE A 74 -13.46 -1.58 3.23
C PHE A 74 -14.81 -2.16 2.78
N ASP A 75 -15.45 -3.03 3.55
CA ASP A 75 -16.65 -3.78 3.16
C ASP A 75 -17.82 -2.90 2.66
N LYS A 76 -17.91 -1.66 3.11
CA LYS A 76 -18.98 -0.73 2.71
C LYS A 76 -18.75 -0.03 1.37
N TYR A 77 -17.53 -0.04 0.85
CA TYR A 77 -17.15 0.66 -0.37
C TYR A 77 -17.23 -0.22 -1.61
N ARG A 78 -17.31 0.40 -2.80
CA ARG A 78 -17.15 -0.32 -4.06
C ARG A 78 -15.71 -0.84 -4.16
N VAL A 79 -15.52 -1.92 -4.91
CA VAL A 79 -14.20 -2.51 -5.15
C VAL A 79 -13.23 -1.49 -5.74
N ILE A 80 -13.67 -0.73 -6.75
CA ILE A 80 -12.83 0.28 -7.40
C ILE A 80 -12.49 1.43 -6.44
N ASP A 81 -13.44 1.88 -5.61
CA ASP A 81 -13.19 2.92 -4.60
C ASP A 81 -12.16 2.46 -3.56
N ALA A 82 -12.26 1.19 -3.11
CA ALA A 82 -11.31 0.61 -2.18
C ALA A 82 -9.87 0.66 -2.73
N VAL A 83 -9.66 0.49 -4.03
CA VAL A 83 -8.36 0.66 -4.67
C VAL A 83 -7.91 2.13 -4.65
N ILE A 84 -8.78 3.06 -5.07
CA ILE A 84 -8.47 4.50 -5.12
C ILE A 84 -8.12 5.05 -3.72
N MET A 85 -8.72 4.51 -2.67
CA MET A 85 -8.40 4.85 -1.26
C MET A 85 -6.94 4.55 -0.87
N GLY A 86 -6.18 3.83 -1.68
CA GLY A 86 -4.73 3.69 -1.55
C GLY A 86 -4.01 5.04 -1.64
N ASN A 87 -4.51 5.98 -2.42
CA ASN A 87 -4.08 7.37 -2.40
C ASN A 87 -5.00 8.20 -1.48
N ARG A 88 -4.66 8.24 -0.19
CA ARG A 88 -5.48 8.91 0.84
C ARG A 88 -5.73 10.40 0.56
N ARG A 89 -4.76 11.10 -0.05
CA ARG A 89 -4.91 12.53 -0.36
C ARG A 89 -5.92 12.74 -1.47
N LEU A 90 -5.85 11.92 -2.52
CA LEU A 90 -6.81 11.93 -3.61
C LEU A 90 -8.21 11.59 -3.10
N TRP A 91 -8.33 10.47 -2.36
CA TRP A 91 -9.62 10.02 -1.85
C TRP A 91 -10.31 11.07 -0.99
N ALA A 92 -9.58 11.68 -0.05
CA ALA A 92 -10.12 12.75 0.79
C ALA A 92 -10.61 13.96 -0.03
N ALA A 93 -9.88 14.33 -1.10
CA ALA A 93 -10.30 15.41 -1.98
C ALA A 93 -11.56 15.05 -2.77
N LEU A 94 -11.67 13.80 -3.25
CA LEU A 94 -12.86 13.33 -3.96
C LEU A 94 -14.08 13.28 -3.03
N GLU A 95 -13.96 12.75 -1.82
CA GLU A 95 -15.05 12.70 -0.85
C GLU A 95 -15.51 14.12 -0.46
N GLU A 96 -14.60 15.04 -0.16
CA GLU A 96 -14.94 16.41 0.22
C GLU A 96 -15.62 17.14 -0.95
N ARG A 97 -15.15 16.93 -2.17
CA ARG A 97 -15.74 17.49 -3.39
C ARG A 97 -17.19 17.04 -3.55
N GLU A 98 -17.48 15.76 -3.41
CA GLU A 98 -18.85 15.22 -3.50
C GLU A 98 -19.77 15.78 -2.41
N ILE A 99 -19.25 15.94 -1.17
CA ILE A 99 -20.01 16.58 -0.08
C ILE A 99 -20.38 18.02 -0.42
N ILE A 100 -19.46 18.79 -1.04
CA ILE A 100 -19.74 20.17 -1.42
C ILE A 100 -20.77 20.22 -2.57
N TYR A 101 -20.61 19.36 -3.59
CA TYR A 101 -21.57 19.30 -4.70
C TYR A 101 -23.00 18.86 -4.27
N ALA A 102 -23.11 18.08 -3.21
CA ALA A 102 -24.41 17.67 -2.67
C ALA A 102 -25.15 18.78 -1.91
N LYS A 103 -24.54 19.95 -1.67
CA LYS A 103 -25.22 21.08 -1.00
C LYS A 103 -26.27 21.69 -1.91
N HIS A 104 -27.42 22.03 -1.36
CA HIS A 104 -28.49 22.73 -2.09
C HIS A 104 -28.12 24.15 -2.48
N GLU A 105 -27.32 24.83 -1.66
CA GLU A 105 -26.80 26.18 -1.90
C GLU A 105 -25.30 26.17 -1.65
N MET A 106 -24.54 26.59 -2.66
CA MET A 106 -23.09 26.76 -2.56
C MET A 106 -22.75 28.18 -2.16
N THR A 107 -21.84 28.35 -1.22
CA THR A 107 -21.27 29.63 -0.83
C THR A 107 -20.02 29.97 -1.66
N ASP A 108 -19.59 31.23 -1.64
CA ASP A 108 -18.30 31.63 -2.26
C ASP A 108 -17.12 30.87 -1.69
N ALA A 109 -17.16 30.53 -0.38
CA ALA A 109 -16.15 29.71 0.27
C ALA A 109 -16.13 28.27 -0.27
N ASP A 110 -17.29 27.68 -0.56
CA ASP A 110 -17.40 26.38 -1.20
C ASP A 110 -16.78 26.40 -2.61
N GLY A 111 -17.02 27.47 -3.38
CA GLY A 111 -16.42 27.64 -4.70
C GLY A 111 -14.89 27.72 -4.65
N MET A 112 -14.34 28.49 -3.70
CA MET A 112 -12.88 28.54 -3.48
C MET A 112 -12.31 27.18 -3.08
N ARG A 113 -13.00 26.48 -2.17
CA ARG A 113 -12.58 25.15 -1.72
C ARG A 113 -12.59 24.11 -2.84
N LEU A 114 -13.62 24.13 -3.70
CA LEU A 114 -13.66 23.29 -4.90
C LEU A 114 -12.46 23.52 -5.82
N GLY A 115 -12.05 24.78 -6.03
CA GLY A 115 -10.85 25.10 -6.81
C GLY A 115 -9.57 24.48 -6.22
N GLU A 116 -9.41 24.49 -4.89
CA GLU A 116 -8.29 23.84 -4.22
C GLU A 116 -8.34 22.31 -4.37
N LEU A 117 -9.53 21.72 -4.23
CA LEU A 117 -9.74 20.28 -4.37
C LEU A 117 -9.45 19.81 -5.80
N GLU A 118 -9.90 20.56 -6.81
CA GLU A 118 -9.57 20.26 -8.22
C GLU A 118 -8.06 20.32 -8.48
N GLY A 119 -7.34 21.23 -7.82
CA GLY A 119 -5.88 21.26 -7.84
C GLY A 119 -5.27 19.96 -7.30
N ILE A 120 -5.79 19.47 -6.16
CA ILE A 120 -5.33 18.19 -5.57
C ILE A 120 -5.65 17.01 -6.49
N VAL A 121 -6.86 16.97 -7.07
CA VAL A 121 -7.27 15.92 -8.01
C VAL A 121 -6.34 15.89 -9.22
N GLY A 122 -5.98 17.07 -9.78
CA GLY A 122 -5.03 17.16 -10.88
C GLY A 122 -3.61 16.71 -10.49
N GLU A 123 -3.11 17.13 -9.33
CA GLU A 123 -1.76 16.74 -8.83
C GLU A 123 -1.62 15.25 -8.53
N GLU A 124 -2.72 14.59 -8.19
CA GLU A 124 -2.74 13.17 -7.77
C GLU A 124 -3.25 12.23 -8.88
N ASP A 125 -3.29 12.69 -10.14
CA ASP A 125 -3.78 11.94 -11.31
C ASP A 125 -5.24 11.44 -11.15
N GLY A 126 -6.07 12.21 -10.43
CA GLY A 126 -7.42 11.81 -10.07
C GLY A 126 -8.38 11.63 -11.26
N TYR A 127 -8.11 12.29 -12.39
CA TYR A 127 -8.94 12.16 -13.60
C TYR A 127 -8.80 10.78 -14.27
N THR A 128 -7.72 10.06 -14.04
CA THR A 128 -7.49 8.70 -14.55
C THR A 128 -7.65 7.64 -13.47
N ALA A 129 -7.98 8.03 -12.24
CA ALA A 129 -7.98 7.17 -11.06
C ALA A 129 -8.80 5.87 -11.24
N GLU A 130 -10.00 5.93 -11.82
CA GLU A 130 -10.82 4.75 -12.06
C GLU A 130 -10.20 3.84 -13.13
N THR A 131 -9.61 4.41 -14.19
CA THR A 131 -8.93 3.63 -15.23
C THR A 131 -7.70 2.93 -14.66
N ASP A 132 -6.89 3.65 -13.88
CA ASP A 132 -5.68 3.10 -13.29
C ASP A 132 -6.00 2.02 -12.25
N ALA A 133 -7.05 2.23 -11.45
CA ALA A 133 -7.55 1.22 -10.52
C ALA A 133 -8.07 -0.03 -11.25
N ALA A 134 -8.81 0.14 -12.37
CA ALA A 134 -9.31 -0.97 -13.17
C ALA A 134 -8.17 -1.81 -13.78
N ILE A 135 -7.09 -1.18 -14.26
CA ILE A 135 -5.90 -1.87 -14.79
C ILE A 135 -5.25 -2.75 -13.70
N LEU A 136 -5.13 -2.22 -12.47
CA LEU A 136 -4.59 -2.99 -11.35
C LEU A 136 -5.48 -4.17 -10.97
N LEU A 137 -6.80 -3.97 -10.94
CA LEU A 137 -7.79 -5.00 -10.63
C LEU A 137 -7.76 -6.12 -11.68
N GLN A 138 -7.76 -5.77 -12.97
CA GLN A 138 -7.68 -6.73 -14.08
C GLN A 138 -6.38 -7.54 -14.01
N GLY A 139 -5.25 -6.90 -13.72
CA GLY A 139 -3.96 -7.57 -13.57
C GLY A 139 -3.93 -8.56 -12.39
N LEU A 140 -4.81 -8.39 -11.41
CA LEU A 140 -4.97 -9.26 -10.25
C LEU A 140 -6.20 -10.18 -10.38
N ASP A 141 -6.69 -10.40 -11.59
CA ASP A 141 -7.80 -11.30 -11.91
C ASP A 141 -9.10 -10.95 -11.13
N ILE A 142 -9.40 -9.66 -11.05
CA ILE A 142 -10.70 -9.14 -10.61
C ILE A 142 -11.44 -8.62 -11.86
N PRO A 143 -12.48 -9.31 -12.33
CA PRO A 143 -13.16 -8.96 -13.56
C PRO A 143 -13.98 -7.67 -13.43
N ASP A 144 -14.20 -6.97 -14.56
CA ASP A 144 -14.83 -5.65 -14.63
C ASP A 144 -16.21 -5.58 -13.96
N GLU A 145 -17.00 -6.65 -14.09
CA GLU A 145 -18.33 -6.73 -13.45
C GLU A 145 -18.28 -6.71 -11.92
N MET A 146 -17.10 -6.93 -11.32
CA MET A 146 -16.91 -6.86 -9.88
C MET A 146 -16.51 -5.45 -9.40
N HIS A 147 -16.01 -4.58 -10.28
CA HIS A 147 -15.46 -3.28 -9.91
C HIS A 147 -16.50 -2.37 -9.21
N GLU A 148 -17.74 -2.43 -9.67
CA GLU A 148 -18.85 -1.65 -9.11
C GLU A 148 -19.55 -2.29 -7.89
N ARG A 149 -19.22 -3.56 -7.59
CA ARG A 149 -19.80 -4.26 -6.44
C ARG A 149 -19.17 -3.79 -5.14
N LYS A 150 -19.86 -4.04 -4.04
CA LYS A 150 -19.27 -3.77 -2.71
C LYS A 150 -18.22 -4.80 -2.35
N MET A 151 -17.20 -4.38 -1.64
CA MET A 151 -16.17 -5.26 -1.09
C MET A 151 -16.76 -6.39 -0.25
N SER A 152 -17.87 -6.15 0.49
CA SER A 152 -18.57 -7.17 1.28
C SER A 152 -19.08 -8.35 0.45
N GLU A 153 -19.29 -8.19 -0.85
CA GLU A 153 -19.79 -9.24 -1.76
C GLU A 153 -18.68 -10.16 -2.27
N LEU A 154 -17.41 -9.77 -2.12
CA LEU A 154 -16.27 -10.54 -2.60
C LEU A 154 -15.86 -11.64 -1.61
N PRO A 155 -15.48 -12.84 -2.10
CA PRO A 155 -14.79 -13.85 -1.30
C PRO A 155 -13.47 -13.29 -0.72
N GLY A 156 -13.04 -13.80 0.45
CA GLY A 156 -11.84 -13.33 1.15
C GLY A 156 -10.57 -13.30 0.28
N GLY A 157 -10.36 -14.31 -0.57
CA GLY A 157 -9.21 -14.32 -1.50
C GLY A 157 -9.23 -13.16 -2.49
N GLN A 158 -10.40 -12.81 -3.04
CA GLN A 158 -10.55 -11.64 -3.93
C GLN A 158 -10.41 -10.32 -3.16
N LYS A 159 -10.91 -10.22 -1.92
CA LYS A 159 -10.68 -9.05 -1.08
C LYS A 159 -9.18 -8.76 -0.91
N MET A 160 -8.37 -9.80 -0.67
CA MET A 160 -6.91 -9.64 -0.55
C MET A 160 -6.26 -9.14 -1.85
N ARG A 161 -6.73 -9.59 -3.01
CA ARG A 161 -6.27 -9.09 -4.32
C ARG A 161 -6.61 -7.60 -4.50
N VAL A 162 -7.79 -7.17 -4.08
CA VAL A 162 -8.19 -5.75 -4.09
C VAL A 162 -7.33 -4.93 -3.14
N LEU A 163 -7.02 -5.42 -1.93
CA LEU A 163 -6.11 -4.74 -1.01
C LEU A 163 -4.67 -4.66 -1.54
N LEU A 164 -4.25 -5.64 -2.33
CA LEU A 164 -2.98 -5.55 -3.04
C LEU A 164 -3.03 -4.46 -4.12
N ALA A 165 -4.10 -4.41 -4.95
CA ALA A 165 -4.29 -3.32 -5.90
C ALA A 165 -4.28 -1.95 -5.21
N GLN A 166 -4.94 -1.81 -4.06
CA GLN A 166 -4.94 -0.60 -3.23
C GLN A 166 -3.52 -0.18 -2.83
N ALA A 167 -2.68 -1.14 -2.39
CA ALA A 167 -1.29 -0.85 -2.00
C ALA A 167 -0.44 -0.37 -3.17
N LEU A 168 -0.73 -0.86 -4.40
CA LEU A 168 -0.01 -0.49 -5.63
C LEU A 168 -0.49 0.83 -6.23
N PHE A 169 -1.69 1.30 -5.85
CA PHE A 169 -2.34 2.46 -6.46
C PHE A 169 -1.67 3.80 -6.11
N GLY A 170 -1.72 4.76 -7.04
CA GLY A 170 -1.30 6.14 -6.81
C GLY A 170 0.21 6.36 -6.78
N HIS A 171 1.00 5.47 -7.41
CA HIS A 171 2.46 5.58 -7.56
C HIS A 171 3.17 5.84 -6.23
N PRO A 172 3.03 4.96 -5.22
CA PRO A 172 3.68 5.16 -3.94
C PRO A 172 5.20 5.23 -4.10
N GLN A 173 5.87 6.04 -3.29
CA GLN A 173 7.34 6.18 -3.29
C GLN A 173 8.03 5.01 -2.59
N ALA A 174 7.29 4.28 -1.77
CA ALA A 174 7.72 3.02 -1.18
C ALA A 174 6.53 2.06 -1.06
N LEU A 175 6.80 0.78 -1.32
CA LEU A 175 5.86 -0.34 -1.19
C LEU A 175 6.35 -1.29 -0.10
N LEU A 176 5.46 -1.63 0.83
CA LEU A 176 5.70 -2.61 1.88
C LEU A 176 4.64 -3.72 1.74
N LEU A 177 5.11 -4.90 1.35
CA LEU A 177 4.26 -6.05 1.03
C LEU A 177 4.60 -7.22 1.96
N ASP A 178 3.66 -7.65 2.77
CA ASP A 178 3.79 -8.85 3.62
C ASP A 178 2.97 -9.98 3.02
N GLU A 179 3.66 -11.05 2.56
CA GLU A 179 3.11 -12.23 1.89
C GLU A 179 2.17 -11.91 0.70
N PRO A 180 2.60 -11.08 -0.30
CA PRO A 180 1.71 -10.59 -1.35
C PRO A 180 1.24 -11.67 -2.33
N THR A 181 1.89 -12.83 -2.35
CA THR A 181 1.53 -13.95 -3.25
C THR A 181 0.43 -14.85 -2.69
N ASN A 182 0.08 -14.70 -1.42
CA ASN A 182 -1.03 -15.43 -0.84
C ASN A 182 -2.33 -15.09 -1.58
N HIS A 183 -3.12 -16.10 -1.89
CA HIS A 183 -4.41 -15.99 -2.60
C HIS A 183 -4.30 -15.57 -4.08
N LEU A 184 -3.10 -15.52 -4.69
CA LEU A 184 -2.90 -15.30 -6.11
C LEU A 184 -2.76 -16.61 -6.87
N ASP A 185 -3.31 -16.66 -8.08
CA ASP A 185 -3.00 -17.69 -9.07
C ASP A 185 -1.67 -17.40 -9.79
N LEU A 186 -1.24 -18.32 -10.65
CA LEU A 186 0.05 -18.22 -11.34
C LEU A 186 0.11 -16.99 -12.27
N ASP A 187 -0.97 -16.66 -12.94
CA ASP A 187 -1.02 -15.54 -13.87
C ASP A 187 -0.94 -14.20 -13.12
N SER A 188 -1.67 -14.07 -12.03
CA SER A 188 -1.59 -12.90 -11.13
C SER A 188 -0.20 -12.76 -10.48
N ILE A 189 0.45 -13.87 -10.09
CA ILE A 189 1.83 -13.84 -9.59
C ILE A 189 2.80 -13.36 -10.67
N HIS A 190 2.62 -13.83 -11.91
CA HIS A 190 3.46 -13.42 -13.03
C HIS A 190 3.27 -11.92 -13.35
N TRP A 191 2.03 -11.45 -13.39
CA TRP A 191 1.70 -10.05 -13.56
C TRP A 191 2.33 -9.19 -12.45
N LEU A 192 2.18 -9.60 -11.18
CA LEU A 192 2.75 -8.88 -10.03
C LEU A 192 4.28 -8.81 -10.12
N LYS A 193 4.96 -9.90 -10.50
CA LYS A 193 6.41 -9.89 -10.74
C LYS A 193 6.82 -8.86 -11.78
N ASN A 194 6.11 -8.80 -12.91
CA ASN A 194 6.39 -7.85 -13.97
C ASN A 194 6.18 -6.40 -13.49
N PHE A 195 5.09 -6.14 -12.77
CA PHE A 195 4.81 -4.84 -12.16
C PHE A 195 5.93 -4.41 -11.19
N LEU A 196 6.30 -5.29 -10.24
CA LEU A 196 7.32 -4.99 -9.24
C LEU A 196 8.73 -4.84 -9.83
N ASN A 197 9.04 -5.52 -10.94
CA ASN A 197 10.32 -5.38 -11.62
C ASN A 197 10.48 -4.02 -12.31
N GLN A 198 9.38 -3.36 -12.68
CA GLN A 198 9.37 -2.01 -13.27
C GLN A 198 9.23 -0.92 -12.20
N TYR A 199 8.99 -1.29 -10.95
CA TYR A 199 8.78 -0.32 -9.89
C TYR A 199 10.08 0.39 -9.49
N GLU A 200 10.09 1.71 -9.59
CA GLU A 200 11.27 2.57 -9.37
C GLU A 200 11.41 3.07 -7.91
N GLY A 201 10.38 2.90 -7.09
CA GLY A 201 10.40 3.28 -5.68
C GLY A 201 11.22 2.32 -4.81
N VAL A 202 11.03 2.41 -3.51
CA VAL A 202 11.56 1.44 -2.53
C VAL A 202 10.58 0.28 -2.42
N LEU A 203 11.01 -0.95 -2.68
CA LEU A 203 10.21 -2.13 -2.41
C LEU A 203 10.78 -2.91 -1.22
N ILE A 204 9.95 -3.23 -0.24
CA ILE A 204 10.26 -4.14 0.86
C ILE A 204 9.20 -5.23 0.89
N VAL A 205 9.64 -6.48 0.74
CA VAL A 205 8.75 -7.64 0.66
C VAL A 205 9.16 -8.69 1.67
N ILE A 206 8.18 -9.20 2.42
CA ILE A 206 8.29 -10.46 3.15
C ILE A 206 7.57 -11.51 2.33
N SER A 207 8.20 -12.65 2.07
CA SER A 207 7.54 -13.81 1.50
C SER A 207 8.26 -15.11 1.87
N HIS A 208 7.50 -16.18 2.01
CA HIS A 208 8.02 -17.54 2.14
C HIS A 208 8.30 -18.18 0.76
N ASP A 209 7.81 -17.59 -0.32
CA ASP A 209 8.09 -18.02 -1.69
C ASP A 209 9.46 -17.51 -2.16
N ARG A 210 10.49 -18.36 -2.04
CA ARG A 210 11.85 -18.04 -2.50
C ARG A 210 11.92 -17.79 -4.01
N HIS A 211 11.06 -18.44 -4.78
CA HIS A 211 11.04 -18.28 -6.23
C HIS A 211 10.49 -16.88 -6.62
N PHE A 212 9.50 -16.41 -5.87
CA PHE A 212 9.01 -15.05 -6.01
C PHE A 212 10.08 -14.03 -5.64
N LEU A 213 10.70 -14.15 -4.45
CA LEU A 213 11.74 -13.23 -3.99
C LEU A 213 12.94 -13.17 -4.95
N ASN A 214 13.44 -14.32 -5.42
CA ASN A 214 14.55 -14.39 -6.36
C ASN A 214 14.23 -13.73 -7.71
N GLY A 215 12.94 -13.70 -8.10
CA GLY A 215 12.50 -13.08 -9.35
C GLY A 215 12.33 -11.58 -9.30
N ILE A 216 12.30 -10.96 -8.10
CA ILE A 216 12.03 -9.53 -7.93
C ILE A 216 13.07 -8.79 -7.09
N CYS A 217 13.68 -9.42 -6.08
CA CYS A 217 14.57 -8.75 -5.15
C CYS A 217 15.96 -8.52 -5.73
N THR A 218 16.50 -7.32 -5.49
CA THR A 218 17.89 -6.95 -5.79
C THR A 218 18.78 -7.07 -4.55
N HIS A 219 18.19 -7.05 -3.37
CA HIS A 219 18.88 -7.09 -2.06
C HIS A 219 18.10 -7.96 -1.09
N ILE A 220 18.82 -8.57 -0.15
CA ILE A 220 18.23 -9.29 0.97
C ILE A 220 18.62 -8.56 2.26
N ALA A 221 17.64 -8.36 3.12
CA ALA A 221 17.83 -7.89 4.49
C ALA A 221 17.39 -9.01 5.43
N ASP A 222 18.27 -9.45 6.31
CA ASP A 222 18.02 -10.54 7.27
C ASP A 222 17.81 -9.99 8.68
N ILE A 223 16.82 -10.52 9.41
CA ILE A 223 16.47 -10.15 10.78
C ILE A 223 16.71 -11.32 11.74
#